data_f4ec0a081bb5aa30d92988b3cfe1c935
#
_entry.id   f4ec0a081bb5aa30d92988b3cfe1c935
#
_cell.length_a   1.000
_cell.length_b   1.000
_cell.length_c   1.000
_cell.angle_alpha   90.00
_cell.angle_beta   90.00
_cell.angle_gamma   90.00
#
_symmetry.space_group_name_H-M   'P 1'
#
loop_
_entity.id
_entity.type
_entity.pdbx_description
1 polymer ?
#
loop_
_entity_poly.entity_id
_entity_poly.type
_entity_poly.pdbx_seq_one_letter_code
_entity_poly.pdbx_strand_id
1 'polypeptide(L)'
;MNPSEIPPPAPSADAAAPTRLVDAVLFDLGNVLVRWDPFLPYEGRYPRAEVERFFREADFMALNHAQDAGEPWSSVRARLAGRRPDLVPMLDVYLADHRESVPGQVAGADATVRGLRAAGVRVYGLTNWGAENWHVAAERAPVVDLLEGVVVSGHEKVAKPDAEAFSRAVTRFGLDPARTLFTDDSPRNVDAARALGFRVHLFAGHAGLVQHLVTLGIDLAAR
;
A
#
# COMPACT_ATOMS: atom_id res chain seq x y z
N MET A 1 64.41 35.32 -14.91
CA MET A 1 63.57 34.22 -15.46
C MET A 1 63.20 33.32 -14.31
N ASN A 2 61.92 33.35 -13.91
CA ASN A 2 61.42 32.57 -12.81
C ASN A 2 60.91 31.20 -13.35
N PRO A 3 61.23 30.06 -12.67
CA PRO A 3 60.77 28.76 -13.16
C PRO A 3 59.28 28.56 -12.87
N SER A 4 58.65 28.06 -13.87
CA SER A 4 57.27 27.57 -14.02
C SER A 4 56.52 27.21 -12.74
N GLU A 5 55.47 27.95 -12.43
CA GLU A 5 54.34 27.47 -11.61
C GLU A 5 53.52 26.51 -12.48
N ILE A 6 53.53 25.23 -12.08
CA ILE A 6 52.61 24.23 -12.60
C ILE A 6 51.26 24.45 -11.84
N PRO A 7 50.15 24.75 -12.53
CA PRO A 7 48.86 24.87 -11.85
C PRO A 7 48.45 23.54 -11.26
N PRO A 8 47.76 23.54 -10.09
CA PRO A 8 47.25 22.30 -9.51
C PRO A 8 46.27 21.61 -10.44
N PRO A 9 46.23 20.28 -10.46
CA PRO A 9 45.28 19.54 -11.27
C PRO A 9 43.85 19.94 -10.89
N ALA A 10 43.01 20.13 -11.90
CA ALA A 10 41.60 20.39 -11.72
C ALA A 10 40.95 19.23 -10.93
N PRO A 11 40.01 19.52 -10.01
CA PRO A 11 39.33 18.44 -9.29
C PRO A 11 38.59 17.53 -10.29
N SER A 12 38.92 16.26 -10.26
CA SER A 12 38.23 15.22 -11.05
C SER A 12 36.75 15.18 -10.65
N ALA A 13 35.92 15.77 -11.50
CA ALA A 13 34.47 15.66 -11.42
C ALA A 13 34.07 14.29 -11.99
N ASP A 14 34.20 13.26 -11.17
CA ASP A 14 33.52 11.99 -11.44
C ASP A 14 33.21 11.28 -10.11
N ALA A 15 32.43 11.94 -9.26
CA ALA A 15 31.64 11.24 -8.28
C ALA A 15 30.44 10.64 -9.06
N ALA A 16 30.58 9.41 -9.54
CA ALA A 16 29.48 8.70 -10.15
C ALA A 16 28.26 8.82 -9.24
N ALA A 17 27.15 9.34 -9.75
CA ALA A 17 25.89 9.42 -9.01
C ALA A 17 25.60 8.03 -8.44
N PRO A 18 25.16 7.90 -7.19
CA PRO A 18 24.94 6.60 -6.57
C PRO A 18 24.02 5.78 -7.46
N THR A 19 24.48 4.58 -7.83
CA THR A 19 23.73 3.70 -8.72
C THR A 19 22.43 3.32 -8.07
N ARG A 20 21.31 3.82 -8.60
CA ARG A 20 19.97 3.51 -8.11
C ARG A 20 19.66 2.04 -8.29
N LEU A 21 19.28 1.35 -7.19
CA LEU A 21 19.04 -0.09 -7.18
C LEU A 21 17.61 -0.47 -7.57
N VAL A 22 16.66 0.47 -7.57
CA VAL A 22 15.25 0.27 -7.93
C VAL A 22 14.77 1.37 -8.88
N ASP A 23 13.89 1.00 -9.82
CA ASP A 23 13.30 1.91 -10.80
C ASP A 23 11.82 2.18 -10.51
N ALA A 24 11.23 1.36 -9.65
CA ALA A 24 9.83 1.46 -9.26
C ALA A 24 9.62 1.13 -7.78
N VAL A 25 8.54 1.70 -7.23
CA VAL A 25 7.98 1.29 -5.93
C VAL A 25 6.55 0.82 -6.17
N LEU A 26 6.25 -0.39 -5.69
CA LEU A 26 4.91 -0.98 -5.67
C LEU A 26 4.41 -0.92 -4.23
N PHE A 27 3.43 -0.06 -3.97
CA PHE A 27 2.87 0.17 -2.64
C PHE A 27 1.68 -0.75 -2.37
N ASP A 28 1.60 -1.34 -1.18
CA ASP A 28 0.29 -1.55 -0.58
C ASP A 28 -0.38 -0.20 -0.29
N LEU A 29 -1.71 -0.20 -0.17
CA LEU A 29 -2.45 1.02 0.11
C LEU A 29 -3.00 1.06 1.54
N GLY A 30 -3.64 0.00 2.00
CA GLY A 30 -4.23 -0.06 3.34
C GLY A 30 -3.18 0.18 4.42
N ASN A 31 -3.36 1.22 5.24
CA ASN A 31 -2.44 1.64 6.30
C ASN A 31 -0.99 1.94 5.87
N VAL A 32 -0.72 1.94 4.55
CA VAL A 32 0.53 2.42 3.95
C VAL A 32 0.35 3.79 3.30
N LEU A 33 -0.61 3.93 2.41
CA LEU A 33 -0.97 5.21 1.77
C LEU A 33 -2.34 5.73 2.22
N VAL A 34 -3.29 4.82 2.42
CA VAL A 34 -4.69 5.08 2.78
C VAL A 34 -4.95 4.53 4.16
N ARG A 35 -5.42 5.36 5.08
CA ARG A 35 -5.83 4.88 6.42
C ARG A 35 -7.10 4.06 6.30
N TRP A 36 -7.10 2.90 6.93
CA TRP A 36 -8.27 2.06 7.11
C TRP A 36 -8.41 1.65 8.57
N ASP A 37 -9.55 1.99 9.15
CA ASP A 37 -9.93 1.60 10.51
C ASP A 37 -11.38 1.12 10.51
N PRO A 38 -11.61 -0.20 10.57
CA PRO A 38 -12.96 -0.76 10.50
C PRO A 38 -13.83 -0.49 11.73
N PHE A 39 -13.28 0.13 12.77
CA PHE A 39 -14.04 0.51 13.96
C PHE A 39 -14.77 1.85 13.83
N LEU A 40 -14.29 2.75 12.98
CA LEU A 40 -14.84 4.09 12.84
C LEU A 40 -16.34 4.13 12.46
N PRO A 41 -16.88 3.22 11.63
CA PRO A 41 -18.32 3.18 11.34
C PRO A 41 -19.22 3.00 12.57
N TYR A 42 -18.66 2.53 13.67
CA TYR A 42 -19.39 2.26 14.91
C TYR A 42 -19.23 3.33 15.98
N GLU A 43 -18.31 4.28 15.77
CA GLU A 43 -18.06 5.34 16.76
C GLU A 43 -19.32 6.15 17.10
N GLY A 44 -19.51 6.39 18.41
CA GLY A 44 -20.68 7.12 18.91
C GLY A 44 -22.00 6.33 18.92
N ARG A 45 -22.02 5.11 18.36
CA ARG A 45 -23.24 4.25 18.31
C ARG A 45 -23.14 3.00 19.17
N TYR A 46 -21.94 2.39 19.24
CA TYR A 46 -21.71 1.15 19.96
C TYR A 46 -20.47 1.24 20.86
N PRO A 47 -20.54 0.65 22.06
CA PRO A 47 -19.35 0.49 22.89
C PRO A 47 -18.26 -0.30 22.16
N ARG A 48 -16.99 0.12 22.27
CA ARG A 48 -15.85 -0.55 21.63
C ARG A 48 -15.83 -2.07 21.88
N ALA A 49 -16.10 -2.49 23.13
CA ALA A 49 -16.11 -3.90 23.50
C ALA A 49 -17.18 -4.72 22.76
N GLU A 50 -18.30 -4.09 22.38
CA GLU A 50 -19.35 -4.74 21.60
C GLU A 50 -18.92 -4.94 20.14
N VAL A 51 -18.28 -3.95 19.55
CA VAL A 51 -17.71 -4.05 18.20
C VAL A 51 -16.60 -5.10 18.13
N GLU A 52 -15.72 -5.14 19.12
CA GLU A 52 -14.66 -6.15 19.23
C GLU A 52 -15.23 -7.57 19.37
N ARG A 53 -16.33 -7.71 20.12
CA ARG A 53 -17.06 -8.99 20.20
C ARG A 53 -17.62 -9.39 18.86
N PHE A 54 -18.30 -8.46 18.16
CA PHE A 54 -18.80 -8.70 16.80
C PHE A 54 -17.68 -9.13 15.87
N PHE A 55 -16.54 -8.44 15.85
CA PHE A 55 -15.42 -8.77 14.99
C PHE A 55 -14.88 -10.19 15.23
N ARG A 56 -14.79 -10.59 16.49
CA ARG A 56 -14.37 -11.96 16.83
C ARG A 56 -15.40 -13.01 16.45
N GLU A 57 -16.68 -12.79 16.81
CA GLU A 57 -17.74 -13.78 16.64
C GLU A 57 -18.17 -13.95 15.18
N ALA A 58 -18.12 -12.89 14.38
CA ALA A 58 -18.38 -12.91 12.95
C ALA A 58 -17.17 -13.39 12.12
N ASP A 59 -15.96 -13.39 12.72
CA ASP A 59 -14.70 -13.47 11.99
C ASP A 59 -14.63 -12.37 10.91
N PHE A 60 -14.83 -11.12 11.35
CA PHE A 60 -14.96 -9.96 10.46
C PHE A 60 -13.80 -9.85 9.46
N MET A 61 -12.57 -10.14 9.89
CA MET A 61 -11.41 -10.06 9.01
C MET A 61 -11.47 -11.09 7.87
N ALA A 62 -11.99 -12.28 8.13
CA ALA A 62 -12.22 -13.28 7.08
C ALA A 62 -13.36 -12.87 6.14
N LEU A 63 -14.41 -12.21 6.65
CA LEU A 63 -15.48 -11.64 5.82
C LEU A 63 -14.94 -10.55 4.91
N ASN A 64 -14.13 -9.63 5.45
CA ASN A 64 -13.49 -8.55 4.68
C ASN A 64 -12.52 -9.12 3.64
N HIS A 65 -11.69 -10.09 4.01
CA HIS A 65 -10.77 -10.73 3.08
C HIS A 65 -11.47 -11.42 1.90
N ALA A 66 -12.61 -12.07 2.15
CA ALA A 66 -13.41 -12.67 1.08
C ALA A 66 -13.89 -11.60 0.06
N GLN A 67 -14.31 -10.44 0.56
CA GLN A 67 -14.72 -9.32 -0.27
C GLN A 67 -13.53 -8.71 -1.02
N ASP A 68 -12.38 -8.59 -0.38
CA ASP A 68 -11.13 -8.15 -1.02
C ASP A 68 -10.68 -9.11 -2.13
N ALA A 69 -10.99 -10.40 -2.01
CA ALA A 69 -10.77 -11.41 -3.04
C ALA A 69 -11.86 -11.44 -4.13
N GLY A 70 -12.84 -10.52 -4.08
CA GLY A 70 -13.85 -10.33 -5.12
C GLY A 70 -15.21 -10.97 -4.85
N GLU A 71 -15.47 -11.51 -3.65
CA GLU A 71 -16.82 -11.93 -3.25
C GLU A 71 -17.67 -10.68 -2.95
N PRO A 72 -18.87 -10.52 -3.55
CA PRO A 72 -19.69 -9.34 -3.27
C PRO A 72 -20.21 -9.36 -1.83
N TRP A 73 -20.36 -8.18 -1.24
CA TRP A 73 -20.87 -8.02 0.14
C TRP A 73 -22.23 -8.67 0.35
N SER A 74 -23.08 -8.69 -0.68
CA SER A 74 -24.39 -9.38 -0.62
C SER A 74 -24.23 -10.89 -0.32
N SER A 75 -23.25 -11.56 -0.92
CA SER A 75 -22.93 -12.97 -0.66
C SER A 75 -22.31 -13.17 0.71
N VAL A 76 -21.35 -12.32 1.08
CA VAL A 76 -20.73 -12.34 2.42
C VAL A 76 -21.79 -12.19 3.52
N ARG A 77 -22.70 -11.23 3.35
CA ARG A 77 -23.82 -10.97 4.26
C ARG A 77 -24.78 -12.17 4.36
N ALA A 78 -25.15 -12.76 3.22
CA ALA A 78 -26.02 -13.94 3.19
C ALA A 78 -25.38 -15.14 3.90
N ARG A 79 -24.07 -15.35 3.72
CA ARG A 79 -23.30 -16.38 4.43
C ARG A 79 -23.27 -16.16 5.94
N LEU A 80 -23.09 -14.91 6.40
CA LEU A 80 -23.18 -14.58 7.82
C LEU A 80 -24.58 -14.81 8.37
N ALA A 81 -25.62 -14.38 7.64
CA ALA A 81 -27.02 -14.57 8.03
C ALA A 81 -27.40 -16.04 8.23
N GLY A 82 -26.86 -16.94 7.41
CA GLY A 82 -27.09 -18.39 7.55
C GLY A 82 -26.43 -19.02 8.78
N ARG A 83 -25.35 -18.39 9.31
CA ARG A 83 -24.60 -18.91 10.47
C ARG A 83 -24.92 -18.17 11.77
N ARG A 84 -25.00 -16.86 11.70
CA ARG A 84 -25.12 -15.93 12.84
C ARG A 84 -26.03 -14.76 12.45
N PRO A 85 -27.34 -14.99 12.29
CA PRO A 85 -28.30 -13.92 11.93
C PRO A 85 -28.30 -12.77 12.95
N ASP A 86 -27.99 -13.06 14.20
CA ASP A 86 -27.86 -12.08 15.30
C ASP A 86 -26.74 -11.04 15.08
N LEU A 87 -25.72 -11.34 14.27
CA LEU A 87 -24.60 -10.44 13.98
C LEU A 87 -24.79 -9.61 12.70
N VAL A 88 -25.79 -9.93 11.88
CA VAL A 88 -26.04 -9.23 10.62
C VAL A 88 -26.29 -7.73 10.80
N PRO A 89 -27.05 -7.27 11.82
CA PRO A 89 -27.23 -5.83 12.01
C PRO A 89 -25.93 -5.05 12.22
N MET A 90 -24.93 -5.65 12.88
CA MET A 90 -23.62 -5.03 13.05
C MET A 90 -22.85 -4.95 11.71
N LEU A 91 -22.92 -6.00 10.88
CA LEU A 91 -22.34 -5.94 9.53
C LEU A 91 -23.04 -4.87 8.68
N ASP A 92 -24.37 -4.75 8.77
CA ASP A 92 -25.14 -3.75 8.02
C ASP A 92 -24.72 -2.32 8.38
N VAL A 93 -24.37 -2.04 9.64
CA VAL A 93 -23.78 -0.74 10.04
C VAL A 93 -22.47 -0.49 9.32
N TYR A 94 -21.55 -1.48 9.29
CA TYR A 94 -20.29 -1.34 8.58
C TYR A 94 -20.51 -1.05 7.08
N LEU A 95 -21.43 -1.76 6.45
CA LEU A 95 -21.72 -1.60 5.03
C LEU A 95 -22.33 -0.24 4.70
N ALA A 96 -23.25 0.24 5.54
CA ALA A 96 -23.91 1.53 5.36
C ALA A 96 -22.93 2.70 5.52
N ASP A 97 -22.02 2.59 6.48
CA ASP A 97 -21.09 3.66 6.86
C ASP A 97 -19.63 3.32 6.51
N HIS A 98 -19.38 2.42 5.55
CA HIS A 98 -18.03 2.01 5.12
C HIS A 98 -17.11 3.21 4.85
N ARG A 99 -17.66 4.31 4.33
CA ARG A 99 -16.90 5.54 4.06
C ARG A 99 -16.17 6.06 5.29
N GLU A 100 -16.73 5.90 6.47
CA GLU A 100 -16.11 6.34 7.72
C GLU A 100 -14.89 5.48 8.10
N SER A 101 -14.83 4.23 7.65
CA SER A 101 -13.65 3.38 7.86
C SER A 101 -12.40 3.89 7.14
N VAL A 102 -12.55 4.84 6.21
CA VAL A 102 -11.45 5.44 5.43
C VAL A 102 -11.33 6.93 5.80
N PRO A 103 -10.67 7.27 6.91
CA PRO A 103 -10.60 8.66 7.38
C PRO A 103 -9.69 9.56 6.54
N GLY A 104 -8.91 9.01 5.61
CA GLY A 104 -8.03 9.77 4.72
C GLY A 104 -6.71 9.07 4.44
N GLN A 105 -5.71 9.84 4.02
CA GLN A 105 -4.39 9.30 3.73
C GLN A 105 -3.50 9.17 4.96
N VAL A 106 -2.50 8.29 4.89
CA VAL A 106 -1.49 8.12 5.94
C VAL A 106 -0.57 9.35 5.96
N ALA A 107 -0.20 9.80 7.17
CA ALA A 107 0.72 10.91 7.32
C ALA A 107 2.08 10.63 6.64
N GLY A 108 2.55 11.56 5.81
CA GLY A 108 3.78 11.41 5.03
C GLY A 108 3.62 10.72 3.67
N ALA A 109 2.48 10.10 3.37
CA ALA A 109 2.24 9.40 2.11
C ALA A 109 2.41 10.31 0.89
N ASP A 110 1.75 11.47 0.89
CA ASP A 110 1.82 12.44 -0.22
C ASP A 110 3.25 12.90 -0.48
N ALA A 111 3.97 13.29 0.57
CA ALA A 111 5.36 13.76 0.45
C ALA A 111 6.28 12.66 -0.10
N THR A 112 6.14 11.42 0.39
CA THR A 112 6.95 10.28 -0.08
C THR A 112 6.68 9.98 -1.55
N VAL A 113 5.41 9.90 -1.97
CA VAL A 113 5.05 9.57 -3.35
C VAL A 113 5.49 10.69 -4.31
N ARG A 114 5.28 11.97 -3.95
CA ARG A 114 5.77 13.10 -4.77
C ARG A 114 7.29 13.12 -4.86
N GLY A 115 7.99 12.87 -3.76
CA GLY A 115 9.45 12.80 -3.75
C GLY A 115 9.99 11.71 -4.66
N LEU A 116 9.40 10.50 -4.63
CA LEU A 116 9.75 9.40 -5.53
C LEU A 116 9.55 9.79 -7.01
N ARG A 117 8.39 10.37 -7.35
CA ARG A 117 8.11 10.83 -8.71
C ARG A 117 9.10 11.91 -9.17
N ALA A 118 9.41 12.88 -8.31
CA ALA A 118 10.39 13.91 -8.60
C ALA A 118 11.81 13.34 -8.80
N ALA A 119 12.13 12.22 -8.11
CA ALA A 119 13.36 11.46 -8.31
C ALA A 119 13.33 10.56 -9.56
N GLY A 120 12.26 10.58 -10.36
CA GLY A 120 12.09 9.74 -11.56
C GLY A 120 11.91 8.25 -11.23
N VAL A 121 11.34 7.94 -10.06
CA VAL A 121 10.94 6.58 -9.67
C VAL A 121 9.48 6.40 -10.01
N ARG A 122 9.15 5.32 -10.73
CA ARG A 122 7.77 4.97 -11.05
C ARG A 122 7.05 4.49 -9.78
N VAL A 123 5.79 4.87 -9.60
CA VAL A 123 5.02 4.57 -8.38
C VAL A 123 3.70 3.91 -8.73
N TYR A 124 3.44 2.74 -8.16
CA TYR A 124 2.27 1.92 -8.42
C TYR A 124 1.66 1.39 -7.12
N GLY A 125 0.41 0.94 -7.20
CA GLY A 125 -0.29 0.30 -6.10
C GLY A 125 -0.64 -1.17 -6.39
N LEU A 126 -0.57 -2.01 -5.35
CA LEU A 126 -1.12 -3.36 -5.31
C LEU A 126 -1.81 -3.56 -3.97
N THR A 127 -3.15 -3.49 -3.97
CA THR A 127 -3.93 -3.47 -2.73
C THR A 127 -4.93 -4.61 -2.64
N ASN A 128 -5.08 -5.16 -1.44
CA ASN A 128 -6.24 -5.96 -1.08
C ASN A 128 -7.35 -4.99 -0.70
N TRP A 129 -8.29 -4.80 -1.61
CA TRP A 129 -9.43 -3.90 -1.45
C TRP A 129 -10.59 -4.36 -2.32
N GLY A 130 -11.77 -4.32 -1.78
CA GLY A 130 -12.94 -4.77 -2.50
C GLY A 130 -13.36 -3.85 -3.64
N ALA A 131 -13.85 -4.44 -4.73
CA ALA A 131 -14.28 -3.71 -5.91
C ALA A 131 -15.42 -2.73 -5.62
N GLU A 132 -16.38 -3.12 -4.75
CA GLU A 132 -17.55 -2.30 -4.42
C GLU A 132 -17.19 -1.00 -3.69
N ASN A 133 -16.11 -1.02 -2.90
CA ASN A 133 -15.71 0.07 -2.00
C ASN A 133 -14.44 0.81 -2.46
N TRP A 134 -13.82 0.40 -3.56
CA TRP A 134 -12.57 0.99 -4.05
C TRP A 134 -12.67 2.50 -4.29
N HIS A 135 -13.80 2.96 -4.81
CA HIS A 135 -14.02 4.38 -5.09
C HIS A 135 -13.85 5.26 -3.83
N VAL A 136 -14.21 4.73 -2.64
CA VAL A 136 -14.05 5.46 -1.37
C VAL A 136 -12.57 5.74 -1.07
N ALA A 137 -11.68 4.79 -1.32
CA ALA A 137 -10.24 4.98 -1.10
C ALA A 137 -9.68 6.10 -1.97
N ALA A 138 -10.02 6.12 -3.26
CA ALA A 138 -9.59 7.17 -4.19
C ALA A 138 -10.14 8.55 -3.80
N GLU A 139 -11.43 8.64 -3.44
CA GLU A 139 -12.05 9.91 -3.02
C GLU A 139 -11.48 10.46 -1.72
N ARG A 140 -11.15 9.60 -0.76
CA ARG A 140 -10.72 10.00 0.60
C ARG A 140 -9.22 10.21 0.74
N ALA A 141 -8.42 9.66 -0.18
CA ALA A 141 -6.97 9.72 -0.13
C ALA A 141 -6.38 10.20 -1.48
N PRO A 142 -6.24 11.52 -1.69
CA PRO A 142 -5.73 12.08 -2.95
C PRO A 142 -4.34 11.58 -3.37
N VAL A 143 -3.57 11.01 -2.45
CA VAL A 143 -2.28 10.37 -2.78
C VAL A 143 -2.43 9.23 -3.79
N VAL A 144 -3.61 8.61 -3.88
CA VAL A 144 -3.91 7.54 -4.85
C VAL A 144 -3.83 8.05 -6.28
N ASP A 145 -4.24 9.30 -6.54
CA ASP A 145 -4.16 9.94 -7.87
C ASP A 145 -2.73 10.24 -8.33
N LEU A 146 -1.76 10.15 -7.41
CA LEU A 146 -0.35 10.31 -7.75
C LEU A 146 0.28 9.01 -8.27
N LEU A 147 -0.36 7.88 -8.11
CA LEU A 147 0.11 6.59 -8.61
C LEU A 147 -0.12 6.49 -10.12
N GLU A 148 0.82 5.87 -10.84
CA GLU A 148 0.72 5.64 -12.29
C GLU A 148 -0.28 4.52 -12.63
N GLY A 149 -0.69 3.74 -11.64
CA GLY A 149 -1.71 2.72 -11.74
C GLY A 149 -1.84 1.91 -10.45
N VAL A 150 -3.00 1.28 -10.28
CA VAL A 150 -3.29 0.43 -9.12
C VAL A 150 -3.90 -0.89 -9.58
N VAL A 151 -3.42 -1.99 -9.02
CA VAL A 151 -4.06 -3.31 -9.08
C VAL A 151 -4.90 -3.47 -7.81
N VAL A 152 -6.20 -3.62 -7.98
CA VAL A 152 -7.18 -3.78 -6.90
C VAL A 152 -7.68 -5.22 -6.89
N SER A 153 -7.41 -5.95 -5.82
CA SER A 153 -7.71 -7.39 -5.72
C SER A 153 -9.15 -7.76 -6.00
N GLY A 154 -10.11 -6.94 -5.56
CA GLY A 154 -11.53 -7.17 -5.78
C GLY A 154 -11.94 -7.13 -7.25
N HIS A 155 -11.27 -6.31 -8.09
CA HIS A 155 -11.47 -6.31 -9.54
C HIS A 155 -10.79 -7.53 -10.19
N GLU A 156 -9.62 -7.92 -9.69
CA GLU A 156 -8.82 -9.02 -10.22
C GLU A 156 -9.29 -10.39 -9.75
N LYS A 157 -10.06 -10.46 -8.67
CA LYS A 157 -10.51 -11.68 -7.98
C LYS A 157 -9.35 -12.55 -7.49
N VAL A 158 -8.25 -11.91 -7.16
CA VAL A 158 -7.05 -12.52 -6.58
C VAL A 158 -6.40 -11.51 -5.65
N ALA A 159 -6.00 -11.95 -4.45
CA ALA A 159 -5.49 -11.08 -3.39
C ALA A 159 -4.09 -11.51 -2.94
N LYS A 160 -3.28 -10.56 -2.45
CA LYS A 160 -2.05 -10.88 -1.73
C LYS A 160 -2.38 -11.78 -0.52
N PRO A 161 -1.55 -12.75 -0.21
CA PRO A 161 -0.19 -13.01 -0.69
C PRO A 161 -0.11 -13.97 -1.89
N ASP A 162 -1.20 -14.21 -2.64
CA ASP A 162 -1.15 -15.07 -3.81
C ASP A 162 -0.16 -14.52 -4.84
N ALA A 163 0.70 -15.38 -5.36
CA ALA A 163 1.70 -15.04 -6.38
C ALA A 163 1.06 -14.44 -7.65
N GLU A 164 -0.16 -14.84 -7.99
CA GLU A 164 -0.88 -14.31 -9.14
C GLU A 164 -1.19 -12.82 -8.98
N ALA A 165 -1.49 -12.32 -7.77
CA ALA A 165 -1.72 -10.90 -7.54
C ALA A 165 -0.49 -10.06 -7.92
N PHE A 166 0.70 -10.51 -7.53
CA PHE A 166 1.97 -9.86 -7.89
C PHE A 166 2.26 -9.99 -9.40
N SER A 167 2.03 -11.16 -9.98
CA SER A 167 2.22 -11.39 -11.42
C SER A 167 1.37 -10.44 -12.27
N ARG A 168 0.15 -10.14 -11.85
CA ARG A 168 -0.72 -9.16 -12.53
C ARG A 168 -0.14 -7.75 -12.47
N ALA A 169 0.40 -7.33 -11.33
CA ALA A 169 1.07 -6.04 -11.21
C ALA A 169 2.33 -5.98 -12.10
N VAL A 170 3.16 -7.03 -12.07
CA VAL A 170 4.36 -7.16 -12.91
C VAL A 170 4.00 -7.01 -14.39
N THR A 171 3.02 -7.77 -14.86
CA THR A 171 2.61 -7.76 -16.27
C THR A 171 1.99 -6.42 -16.68
N ARG A 172 1.08 -5.87 -15.84
CA ARG A 172 0.35 -4.64 -16.14
C ARG A 172 1.26 -3.42 -16.22
N PHE A 173 2.25 -3.34 -15.35
CA PHE A 173 3.11 -2.16 -15.22
C PHE A 173 4.51 -2.35 -15.84
N GLY A 174 4.80 -3.53 -16.39
CA GLY A 174 6.11 -3.82 -16.96
C GLY A 174 7.23 -3.72 -15.91
N LEU A 175 7.01 -4.35 -14.74
CA LEU A 175 7.96 -4.30 -13.64
C LEU A 175 9.02 -5.39 -13.76
N ASP A 176 10.25 -5.06 -13.33
CA ASP A 176 11.28 -6.04 -12.98
C ASP A 176 11.26 -6.19 -11.45
N PRO A 177 10.90 -7.35 -10.88
CA PRO A 177 10.89 -7.56 -9.45
C PRO A 177 12.23 -7.21 -8.77
N ALA A 178 13.37 -7.56 -9.38
CA ALA A 178 14.70 -7.30 -8.83
C ALA A 178 15.02 -5.80 -8.76
N ARG A 179 14.31 -4.97 -9.54
CA ARG A 179 14.42 -3.51 -9.59
C ARG A 179 13.18 -2.78 -9.08
N THR A 180 12.27 -3.50 -8.41
CA THR A 180 11.06 -2.93 -7.79
C THR A 180 11.09 -3.14 -6.28
N LEU A 181 10.90 -2.06 -5.52
CA LEU A 181 10.65 -2.13 -4.09
C LEU A 181 9.17 -2.35 -3.85
N PHE A 182 8.80 -3.47 -3.22
CA PHE A 182 7.46 -3.67 -2.67
C PHE A 182 7.44 -3.27 -1.20
N THR A 183 6.47 -2.45 -0.79
CA THR A 183 6.30 -2.01 0.60
C THR A 183 4.88 -2.27 1.07
N ASP A 184 4.74 -2.95 2.20
CA ASP A 184 3.47 -3.45 2.76
C ASP A 184 3.62 -3.59 4.28
N ASP A 185 2.57 -3.36 5.05
CA ASP A 185 2.56 -3.48 6.52
C ASP A 185 2.36 -4.92 7.00
N SER A 186 1.99 -5.84 6.11
CA SER A 186 1.81 -7.26 6.38
C SER A 186 3.10 -8.06 6.14
N PRO A 187 3.70 -8.69 7.17
CA PRO A 187 4.85 -9.56 7.00
C PRO A 187 4.61 -10.69 5.98
N ARG A 188 3.39 -11.23 5.95
CA ARG A 188 3.00 -12.31 5.03
C ARG A 188 3.08 -11.87 3.57
N ASN A 189 2.64 -10.65 3.25
CA ASN A 189 2.72 -10.10 1.90
C ASN A 189 4.16 -9.79 1.50
N VAL A 190 4.94 -9.24 2.45
CA VAL A 190 6.38 -8.96 2.27
C VAL A 190 7.16 -10.24 1.97
N ASP A 191 6.89 -11.33 2.70
CA ASP A 191 7.56 -12.61 2.48
C ASP A 191 7.20 -13.22 1.13
N ALA A 192 5.93 -13.13 0.72
CA ALA A 192 5.50 -13.58 -0.60
C ALA A 192 6.20 -12.79 -1.73
N ALA A 193 6.26 -11.46 -1.63
CA ALA A 193 6.96 -10.63 -2.60
C ALA A 193 8.46 -10.95 -2.67
N ARG A 194 9.10 -11.17 -1.51
CA ARG A 194 10.52 -11.57 -1.45
C ARG A 194 10.77 -12.88 -2.16
N ALA A 195 9.90 -13.87 -1.98
CA ALA A 195 10.00 -15.16 -2.67
C ALA A 195 9.85 -15.03 -4.19
N LEU A 196 9.19 -13.97 -4.67
CA LEU A 196 9.03 -13.64 -6.09
C LEU A 196 10.14 -12.74 -6.65
N GLY A 197 11.18 -12.46 -5.86
CA GLY A 197 12.36 -11.71 -6.28
C GLY A 197 12.26 -10.19 -6.14
N PHE A 198 11.19 -9.66 -5.53
CA PHE A 198 11.11 -8.23 -5.22
C PHE A 198 12.11 -7.81 -4.15
N ARG A 199 12.60 -6.58 -4.24
CA ARG A 199 13.12 -5.90 -3.07
C ARG A 199 11.95 -5.55 -2.17
N VAL A 200 12.12 -5.67 -0.86
CA VAL A 200 10.98 -5.54 0.05
C VAL A 200 11.27 -4.62 1.23
N HIS A 201 10.23 -3.96 1.70
CA HIS A 201 10.24 -3.17 2.93
C HIS A 201 8.98 -3.50 3.75
N LEU A 202 9.18 -3.95 4.99
CA LEU A 202 8.07 -4.06 5.94
C LEU A 202 7.77 -2.66 6.47
N PHE A 203 6.61 -2.15 6.09
CA PHE A 203 6.23 -0.78 6.39
C PHE A 203 5.85 -0.62 7.88
N ALA A 204 6.44 0.37 8.52
CA ALA A 204 6.11 0.80 9.87
C ALA A 204 6.01 2.33 9.97
N GLY A 205 5.88 3.00 8.81
CA GLY A 205 5.76 4.44 8.69
C GLY A 205 6.67 5.02 7.61
N HIS A 206 6.28 6.18 7.07
CA HIS A 206 6.99 6.80 5.94
C HIS A 206 8.43 7.21 6.28
N ALA A 207 8.73 7.61 7.52
CA ALA A 207 10.11 7.93 7.93
C ALA A 207 11.06 6.74 7.75
N GLY A 208 10.63 5.53 8.16
CA GLY A 208 11.39 4.29 7.97
C GLY A 208 11.56 3.92 6.49
N LEU A 209 10.49 4.09 5.69
CA LEU A 209 10.56 3.89 4.26
C LEU A 209 11.55 4.85 3.59
N VAL A 210 11.51 6.14 3.91
CA VAL A 210 12.46 7.14 3.37
C VAL A 210 13.90 6.77 3.70
N GLN A 211 14.20 6.35 4.94
CA GLN A 211 15.53 5.87 5.30
C GLN A 211 15.95 4.65 4.49
N HIS A 212 15.03 3.69 4.27
CA HIS A 212 15.33 2.52 3.45
C HIS A 212 15.59 2.91 1.98
N LEU A 213 14.85 3.87 1.41
CA LEU A 213 15.05 4.37 0.05
C LEU A 213 16.46 4.96 -0.15
N VAL A 214 17.02 5.63 0.85
CA VAL A 214 18.41 6.12 0.82
C VAL A 214 19.40 4.96 0.61
N THR A 215 19.19 3.81 1.27
CA THR A 215 20.04 2.62 1.09
C THR A 215 19.94 2.02 -0.33
N LEU A 216 18.86 2.34 -1.04
CA LEU A 216 18.63 1.93 -2.43
C LEU A 216 19.09 2.98 -3.46
N GLY A 217 19.78 4.04 -3.00
CA GLY A 217 20.29 5.11 -3.85
C GLY A 217 19.24 6.17 -4.23
N ILE A 218 18.16 6.31 -3.44
CA ILE A 218 17.11 7.31 -3.64
C ILE A 218 17.06 8.23 -2.43
N ASP A 219 17.51 9.46 -2.59
CA ASP A 219 17.42 10.51 -1.57
C ASP A 219 16.27 11.47 -1.93
N LEU A 220 15.21 11.49 -1.12
CA LEU A 220 14.05 12.35 -1.30
C LEU A 220 14.27 13.77 -0.75
N ALA A 221 15.31 13.99 0.07
CA ALA A 221 15.63 15.28 0.69
C ALA A 221 16.59 16.14 -0.17
N ALA A 222 17.23 15.56 -1.18
CA ALA A 222 18.28 16.20 -1.97
C ALA A 222 17.77 17.15 -3.07
N ARG A 223 16.47 17.57 -3.04
CA ARG A 223 15.89 18.45 -4.07
C ARG A 223 15.01 19.56 -3.48
#